data_18433587a1295a5d82e7eac7ac3d4e6d
#
_entry.id   18433587a1295a5d82e7eac7ac3d4e6d
#
_cell.length_a   1.000
_cell.length_b   1.000
_cell.length_c   1.000
_cell.angle_alpha   90.00
_cell.angle_beta   90.00
_cell.angle_gamma   90.00
#
_symmetry.space_group_name_H-M   'P 1'
#
loop_
_entity.id
_entity.type
_entity.pdbx_description
1 polymer ?
#
loop_
_entity_poly.entity_id
_entity_poly.type
_entity_poly.pdbx_seq_one_letter_code
_entity_poly.pdbx_strand_id
1 'polypeptide(L)'
;LLVLARVQGTCPDVTFLAVDVTEGDIVKNGKAVDLGKNVYICSFEEEQAGYLAGYAAVKDGYTSLGFLGGIAVPAVIRFGYGYVQGINAAAEEDGVDVNVKYYYGGQFYGDDSITARMEGWYADGTQVVFACGGGIWTSALDAAETHDGKVIGVDVDQRSKIGERCLTSAMKGLPSAINNALDSYFSGNFSELGGTAQQLGLKDGDYIGLPTDSESWGFTTFT
;
A
#
# COMPACT_ATOMS: atom_id res chain seq x y z
N LEU A 1 15.91 -8.52 -5.43
CA LEU A 1 16.82 -7.54 -6.04
C LEU A 1 18.24 -8.11 -6.21
N LEU A 2 18.34 -9.16 -7.02
CA LEU A 2 19.59 -9.88 -7.32
C LEU A 2 20.70 -8.96 -7.85
N VAL A 3 20.33 -7.91 -8.59
CA VAL A 3 21.29 -6.96 -9.17
C VAL A 3 21.99 -6.17 -8.06
N LEU A 4 21.24 -5.58 -7.13
CA LEU A 4 21.81 -4.80 -6.02
C LEU A 4 22.79 -5.64 -5.18
N ALA A 5 22.42 -6.88 -4.86
CA ALA A 5 23.28 -7.82 -4.14
C ALA A 5 24.64 -8.10 -4.86
N ARG A 6 24.68 -7.92 -6.18
CA ARG A 6 25.90 -8.13 -6.99
C ARG A 6 26.72 -6.85 -7.15
N VAL A 7 26.04 -5.72 -7.42
CA VAL A 7 26.73 -4.49 -7.82
C VAL A 7 27.26 -3.68 -6.64
N GLN A 8 26.69 -3.79 -5.45
CA GLN A 8 27.13 -3.02 -4.28
C GLN A 8 28.63 -3.17 -3.98
N GLY A 9 29.17 -4.39 -4.13
CA GLY A 9 30.59 -4.65 -3.87
C GLY A 9 31.50 -4.35 -5.05
N THR A 10 30.97 -4.29 -6.28
CA THR A 10 31.74 -3.99 -7.50
C THR A 10 31.75 -2.52 -7.85
N CYS A 11 30.86 -1.74 -7.27
CA CYS A 11 30.72 -0.30 -7.46
C CYS A 11 30.76 0.42 -6.11
N PRO A 12 31.88 0.39 -5.37
CA PRO A 12 31.95 0.92 -4.00
C PRO A 12 31.78 2.45 -3.94
N ASP A 13 32.05 3.16 -5.02
CA ASP A 13 31.92 4.62 -5.11
C ASP A 13 30.52 5.06 -5.53
N VAL A 14 29.61 4.11 -5.78
CA VAL A 14 28.20 4.39 -6.10
C VAL A 14 27.37 4.19 -4.85
N THR A 15 26.57 5.20 -4.50
CA THR A 15 25.58 5.09 -3.44
C THR A 15 24.27 4.57 -4.01
N PHE A 16 23.71 3.55 -3.37
CA PHE A 16 22.47 2.90 -3.77
C PHE A 16 21.37 3.20 -2.74
N LEU A 17 20.27 3.77 -3.23
CA LEU A 17 19.03 3.95 -2.47
C LEU A 17 17.98 3.02 -3.05
N ALA A 18 17.47 2.07 -2.28
CA ALA A 18 16.41 1.18 -2.71
C ALA A 18 15.19 1.33 -1.79
N VAL A 19 14.11 1.84 -2.35
CA VAL A 19 12.86 2.12 -1.63
C VAL A 19 11.86 1.02 -1.95
N ASP A 20 11.03 0.68 -0.96
CA ASP A 20 10.06 -0.42 -1.03
C ASP A 20 10.73 -1.80 -1.14
N VAL A 21 11.81 -1.97 -0.43
CA VAL A 21 12.69 -3.15 -0.45
C VAL A 21 13.03 -3.58 0.97
N THR A 22 12.95 -4.87 1.24
CA THR A 22 13.36 -5.48 2.50
C THR A 22 14.73 -6.17 2.36
N GLU A 23 15.38 -6.48 3.49
CA GLU A 23 16.63 -7.29 3.48
C GLU A 23 16.41 -8.64 2.82
N GLY A 24 15.21 -9.24 2.99
CA GLY A 24 14.85 -10.52 2.38
C GLY A 24 14.81 -10.50 0.85
N ASP A 25 14.72 -9.31 0.23
CA ASP A 25 14.76 -9.14 -1.22
C ASP A 25 16.19 -9.05 -1.77
N ILE A 26 17.17 -8.76 -0.91
CA ILE A 26 18.58 -8.62 -1.30
C ILE A 26 19.28 -9.97 -1.18
N VAL A 27 19.11 -10.80 -2.18
CA VAL A 27 19.62 -12.17 -2.18
C VAL A 27 20.63 -12.44 -3.28
N LYS A 28 21.61 -13.29 -2.98
CA LYS A 28 22.57 -13.85 -3.93
C LYS A 28 22.62 -15.35 -3.75
N ASN A 29 22.36 -16.12 -4.83
CA ASN A 29 22.30 -17.58 -4.79
C ASN A 29 21.35 -18.12 -3.72
N GLY A 30 20.19 -17.45 -3.53
CA GLY A 30 19.16 -17.85 -2.55
C GLY A 30 19.51 -17.55 -1.08
N LYS A 31 20.58 -16.80 -0.80
CA LYS A 31 20.96 -16.38 0.55
C LYS A 31 20.92 -14.87 0.66
N ALA A 32 20.45 -14.37 1.81
CA ALA A 32 20.56 -12.95 2.14
C ALA A 32 22.01 -12.48 2.10
N VAL A 33 22.22 -11.25 1.70
CA VAL A 33 23.53 -10.62 1.57
C VAL A 33 23.57 -9.40 2.47
N ASP A 34 24.64 -9.26 3.25
CA ASP A 34 24.86 -8.08 4.07
C ASP A 34 24.90 -6.82 3.21
N LEU A 35 24.29 -5.76 3.69
CA LEU A 35 24.31 -4.47 3.01
C LEU A 35 25.69 -3.81 3.11
N GLY A 36 26.20 -3.38 1.98
CA GLY A 36 27.41 -2.55 1.93
C GLY A 36 27.14 -1.16 2.51
N LYS A 37 28.18 -0.49 3.03
CA LYS A 37 28.08 0.87 3.57
C LYS A 37 27.62 1.92 2.53
N ASN A 38 27.64 1.56 1.27
CA ASN A 38 27.14 2.36 0.15
C ASN A 38 25.69 2.04 -0.23
N VAL A 39 24.95 1.24 0.57
CA VAL A 39 23.58 0.82 0.31
C VAL A 39 22.68 1.22 1.48
N TYR A 40 21.59 1.89 1.18
CA TYR A 40 20.46 2.09 2.08
C TYR A 40 19.21 1.49 1.45
N ILE A 41 18.45 0.75 2.22
CA ILE A 41 17.16 0.24 1.80
C ILE A 41 16.08 0.62 2.82
N CYS A 42 14.86 0.83 2.34
CA CYS A 42 13.71 0.97 3.23
C CYS A 42 12.48 0.27 2.67
N SER A 43 11.66 -0.20 3.59
CA SER A 43 10.31 -0.72 3.38
C SER A 43 9.34 0.05 4.26
N PHE A 44 8.05 -0.29 4.19
CA PHE A 44 7.01 0.41 4.94
C PHE A 44 6.22 -0.57 5.82
N GLU A 45 5.58 -0.03 6.87
CA GLU A 45 4.62 -0.76 7.71
C GLU A 45 3.23 -0.67 7.05
N GLU A 46 3.03 -1.30 5.87
CA GLU A 46 1.83 -1.19 5.05
C GLU A 46 0.57 -1.66 5.78
N GLU A 47 0.72 -2.55 6.77
CA GLU A 47 -0.38 -2.98 7.63
C GLU A 47 -1.03 -1.82 8.38
N GLN A 48 -0.27 -0.76 8.69
CA GLN A 48 -0.82 0.42 9.34
C GLN A 48 -1.72 1.21 8.40
N ALA A 49 -1.31 1.43 7.14
CA ALA A 49 -2.15 2.11 6.15
C ALA A 49 -3.40 1.29 5.81
N GLY A 50 -3.24 -0.03 5.67
CA GLY A 50 -4.37 -0.95 5.49
C GLY A 50 -5.36 -0.87 6.66
N TYR A 51 -4.85 -0.89 7.90
CA TYR A 51 -5.67 -0.78 9.11
C TYR A 51 -6.48 0.52 9.12
N LEU A 52 -5.82 1.65 8.88
CA LEU A 52 -6.50 2.96 8.84
C LEU A 52 -7.62 2.98 7.78
N ALA A 53 -7.35 2.45 6.59
CA ALA A 53 -8.34 2.43 5.51
C ALA A 53 -9.55 1.54 5.83
N GLY A 54 -9.32 0.37 6.40
CA GLY A 54 -10.40 -0.54 6.82
C GLY A 54 -11.21 0.01 7.98
N TYR A 55 -10.54 0.54 8.99
CA TYR A 55 -11.17 1.17 10.15
C TYR A 55 -12.05 2.34 9.73
N ALA A 56 -11.51 3.28 8.94
CA ALA A 56 -12.23 4.45 8.46
C ALA A 56 -13.45 4.09 7.60
N ALA A 57 -13.34 3.06 6.73
CA ALA A 57 -14.46 2.62 5.91
C ALA A 57 -15.64 2.11 6.77
N VAL A 58 -15.37 1.32 7.81
CA VAL A 58 -16.43 0.86 8.73
C VAL A 58 -17.00 2.02 9.53
N LYS A 59 -16.17 2.93 10.03
CA LYS A 59 -16.61 4.13 10.75
C LYS A 59 -17.47 5.06 9.88
N ASP A 60 -17.28 5.05 8.57
CA ASP A 60 -18.16 5.76 7.60
C ASP A 60 -19.46 5.00 7.27
N GLY A 61 -19.69 3.84 7.91
CA GLY A 61 -20.94 3.08 7.82
C GLY A 61 -20.92 1.95 6.78
N TYR A 62 -19.81 1.64 6.14
CA TYR A 62 -19.72 0.53 5.20
C TYR A 62 -19.57 -0.81 5.93
N THR A 63 -20.42 -1.78 5.57
CA THR A 63 -20.48 -3.11 6.20
C THR A 63 -20.25 -4.28 5.24
N SER A 64 -20.12 -4.01 3.93
CA SER A 64 -19.78 -5.03 2.93
C SER A 64 -18.58 -4.55 2.12
N LEU A 65 -17.44 -5.10 2.42
CA LEU A 65 -16.15 -4.63 1.94
C LEU A 65 -15.43 -5.72 1.12
N GLY A 66 -14.48 -5.30 0.28
CA GLY A 66 -13.65 -6.19 -0.51
C GLY A 66 -12.18 -5.77 -0.46
N PHE A 67 -11.29 -6.76 -0.54
CA PHE A 67 -9.87 -6.56 -0.79
C PHE A 67 -9.47 -7.24 -2.10
N LEU A 68 -9.08 -6.44 -3.08
CA LEU A 68 -8.51 -6.89 -4.34
C LEU A 68 -7.00 -6.65 -4.30
N GLY A 69 -6.23 -7.67 -3.93
CA GLY A 69 -4.77 -7.62 -4.00
C GLY A 69 -4.27 -7.91 -5.41
N GLY A 70 -3.15 -7.33 -5.79
CA GLY A 70 -2.43 -7.72 -7.00
C GLY A 70 -1.78 -9.09 -6.87
N ILE A 71 -0.45 -9.15 -6.89
CA ILE A 71 0.31 -10.37 -6.56
C ILE A 71 0.47 -10.45 -5.03
N ALA A 72 0.37 -11.64 -4.47
CA ALA A 72 0.55 -11.89 -3.03
C ALA A 72 2.03 -11.75 -2.60
N VAL A 73 2.62 -10.58 -2.82
CA VAL A 73 3.94 -10.22 -2.29
C VAL A 73 3.82 -9.64 -0.88
N PRO A 74 4.91 -9.61 -0.09
CA PRO A 74 4.85 -9.22 1.32
C PRO A 74 4.14 -7.89 1.59
N ALA A 75 4.39 -6.85 0.80
CA ALA A 75 3.74 -5.54 0.95
C ALA A 75 2.22 -5.61 0.76
N VAL A 76 1.74 -6.28 -0.31
CA VAL A 76 0.31 -6.45 -0.59
C VAL A 76 -0.38 -7.28 0.50
N ILE A 77 0.32 -8.30 1.02
CA ILE A 77 -0.19 -9.12 2.14
C ILE A 77 -0.32 -8.27 3.40
N ARG A 78 0.67 -7.42 3.72
CA ARG A 78 0.61 -6.52 4.90
C ARG A 78 -0.54 -5.53 4.79
N PHE A 79 -0.73 -4.87 3.64
CA PHE A 79 -1.89 -4.00 3.41
C PHE A 79 -3.21 -4.73 3.69
N GLY A 80 -3.40 -5.92 3.08
CA GLY A 80 -4.64 -6.68 3.23
C GLY A 80 -4.85 -7.20 4.65
N TYR A 81 -3.80 -7.63 5.32
CA TYR A 81 -3.85 -8.06 6.72
C TYR A 81 -4.26 -6.91 7.66
N GLY A 82 -3.62 -5.75 7.51
CA GLY A 82 -3.99 -4.54 8.25
C GLY A 82 -5.42 -4.12 7.97
N TYR A 83 -5.84 -4.15 6.70
CA TYR A 83 -7.21 -3.80 6.30
C TYR A 83 -8.28 -4.62 7.03
N VAL A 84 -8.11 -5.94 7.06
CA VAL A 84 -9.04 -6.82 7.78
C VAL A 84 -9.02 -6.56 9.28
N GLN A 85 -7.85 -6.28 9.87
CA GLN A 85 -7.77 -5.96 11.31
C GLN A 85 -8.43 -4.62 11.65
N GLY A 86 -8.24 -3.59 10.81
CA GLY A 86 -8.91 -2.30 11.00
C GLY A 86 -10.43 -2.42 10.91
N ILE A 87 -10.92 -3.20 9.94
CA ILE A 87 -12.34 -3.53 9.81
C ILE A 87 -12.87 -4.20 11.08
N ASN A 88 -12.17 -5.24 11.56
CA ASN A 88 -12.61 -5.97 12.75
C ASN A 88 -12.64 -5.07 14.00
N ALA A 89 -11.64 -4.22 14.18
CA ALA A 89 -11.60 -3.30 15.32
C ALA A 89 -12.77 -2.31 15.31
N ALA A 90 -13.03 -1.68 14.15
CA ALA A 90 -14.15 -0.74 14.03
C ALA A 90 -15.50 -1.45 14.16
N ALA A 91 -15.65 -2.65 13.59
CA ALA A 91 -16.87 -3.45 13.69
C ALA A 91 -17.18 -3.86 15.14
N GLU A 92 -16.17 -4.24 15.92
CA GLU A 92 -16.30 -4.55 17.34
C GLU A 92 -16.71 -3.33 18.16
N GLU A 93 -16.08 -2.17 17.90
CA GLU A 93 -16.39 -0.91 18.59
C GLU A 93 -17.83 -0.44 18.32
N ASP A 94 -18.30 -0.58 17.08
CA ASP A 94 -19.63 -0.10 16.67
C ASP A 94 -20.72 -1.17 16.86
N GLY A 95 -20.34 -2.42 17.20
CA GLY A 95 -21.28 -3.52 17.40
C GLY A 95 -21.99 -3.92 16.10
N VAL A 96 -21.32 -3.85 14.96
CA VAL A 96 -21.85 -4.18 13.64
C VAL A 96 -21.19 -5.40 13.04
N ASP A 97 -21.94 -6.17 12.25
CA ASP A 97 -21.37 -7.28 11.47
C ASP A 97 -20.86 -6.75 10.12
N VAL A 98 -19.61 -7.06 9.77
CA VAL A 98 -19.01 -6.67 8.50
C VAL A 98 -18.60 -7.90 7.69
N ASN A 99 -18.97 -7.93 6.41
CA ASN A 99 -18.57 -8.97 5.48
C ASN A 99 -17.37 -8.49 4.64
N VAL A 100 -16.35 -9.33 4.49
CA VAL A 100 -15.16 -9.01 3.69
C VAL A 100 -14.91 -10.10 2.65
N LYS A 101 -14.98 -9.73 1.37
CA LYS A 101 -14.50 -10.57 0.26
C LYS A 101 -13.02 -10.31 0.04
N TYR A 102 -12.23 -11.36 -0.23
CA TYR A 102 -10.77 -11.27 -0.34
C TYR A 102 -10.26 -12.05 -1.54
N TYR A 103 -9.49 -11.40 -2.43
CA TYR A 103 -8.99 -12.02 -3.65
C TYR A 103 -7.67 -11.40 -4.12
N TYR A 104 -6.78 -12.23 -4.67
CA TYR A 104 -5.58 -11.79 -5.37
C TYR A 104 -5.76 -11.99 -6.87
N GLY A 105 -5.57 -10.93 -7.66
CA GLY A 105 -5.67 -10.96 -9.13
C GLY A 105 -4.50 -11.64 -9.81
N GLY A 106 -3.36 -11.83 -9.11
CA GLY A 106 -2.16 -12.45 -9.64
C GLY A 106 -1.29 -11.55 -10.53
N GLN A 107 -1.66 -10.25 -10.65
CA GLN A 107 -0.98 -9.26 -11.49
C GLN A 107 -1.21 -7.85 -10.94
N PHE A 108 -0.46 -6.85 -11.43
CA PHE A 108 -0.55 -5.46 -10.98
C PHE A 108 -1.24 -4.53 -11.99
N TYR A 109 -2.09 -5.05 -12.83
CA TYR A 109 -2.92 -4.33 -13.80
C TYR A 109 -4.31 -4.94 -13.88
N GLY A 110 -5.29 -4.15 -14.33
CA GLY A 110 -6.66 -4.63 -14.53
C GLY A 110 -6.80 -5.43 -15.83
N ASP A 111 -7.77 -6.33 -15.87
CA ASP A 111 -8.22 -7.04 -17.06
C ASP A 111 -9.69 -7.43 -16.95
N ASP A 112 -10.27 -7.93 -18.05
CA ASP A 112 -11.69 -8.31 -18.13
C ASP A 112 -12.09 -9.37 -17.09
N SER A 113 -11.19 -10.30 -16.75
CA SER A 113 -11.47 -11.36 -15.76
C SER A 113 -11.57 -10.78 -14.35
N ILE A 114 -10.68 -9.84 -14.00
CA ILE A 114 -10.71 -9.16 -12.71
C ILE A 114 -11.92 -8.23 -12.66
N THR A 115 -12.19 -7.48 -13.74
CA THR A 115 -13.38 -6.62 -13.84
C THR A 115 -14.67 -7.40 -13.63
N ALA A 116 -14.85 -8.52 -14.34
CA ALA A 116 -16.04 -9.38 -14.19
C ALA A 116 -16.19 -9.91 -12.74
N ARG A 117 -15.09 -10.21 -12.07
CA ARG A 117 -15.12 -10.61 -10.66
C ARG A 117 -15.55 -9.45 -9.76
N MET A 118 -15.05 -8.24 -10.00
CA MET A 118 -15.45 -7.06 -9.21
C MET A 118 -16.91 -6.68 -9.47
N GLU A 119 -17.39 -6.78 -10.71
CA GLU A 119 -18.81 -6.62 -11.03
C GLU A 119 -19.67 -7.60 -10.23
N GLY A 120 -19.28 -8.88 -10.17
CA GLY A 120 -19.96 -9.87 -9.33
C GLY A 120 -19.96 -9.48 -7.84
N TRP A 121 -18.87 -8.91 -7.33
CA TRP A 121 -18.82 -8.47 -5.94
C TRP A 121 -19.78 -7.31 -5.66
N TYR A 122 -19.75 -6.26 -6.50
CA TYR A 122 -20.64 -5.12 -6.33
C TYR A 122 -22.11 -5.51 -6.55
N ALA A 123 -22.40 -6.37 -7.54
CA ALA A 123 -23.75 -6.89 -7.75
C ALA A 123 -24.29 -7.68 -6.55
N ASP A 124 -23.40 -8.39 -5.82
CA ASP A 124 -23.72 -9.10 -4.57
C ASP A 124 -23.74 -8.17 -3.33
N GLY A 125 -23.67 -6.85 -3.52
CA GLY A 125 -23.80 -5.86 -2.46
C GLY A 125 -22.48 -5.44 -1.77
N THR A 126 -21.29 -5.77 -2.33
CA THR A 126 -20.04 -5.16 -1.86
C THR A 126 -20.10 -3.66 -2.14
N GLN A 127 -19.81 -2.85 -1.13
CA GLN A 127 -19.94 -1.38 -1.21
C GLN A 127 -18.63 -0.69 -1.55
N VAL A 128 -17.52 -1.21 -1.02
CA VAL A 128 -16.17 -0.65 -1.18
C VAL A 128 -15.18 -1.76 -1.48
N VAL A 129 -14.32 -1.56 -2.47
CA VAL A 129 -13.20 -2.47 -2.76
C VAL A 129 -11.88 -1.73 -2.56
N PHE A 130 -11.01 -2.23 -1.70
CA PHE A 130 -9.63 -1.79 -1.60
C PHE A 130 -8.81 -2.46 -2.71
N ALA A 131 -8.41 -1.69 -3.72
CA ALA A 131 -7.65 -2.15 -4.87
C ALA A 131 -6.13 -1.97 -4.62
N CYS A 132 -5.51 -3.00 -4.03
CA CYS A 132 -4.13 -2.97 -3.56
C CYS A 132 -3.16 -3.59 -4.58
N GLY A 133 -2.64 -2.76 -5.50
CA GLY A 133 -1.58 -3.21 -6.39
C GLY A 133 -1.50 -2.52 -7.74
N GLY A 134 -0.63 -1.52 -7.86
CA GLY A 134 -0.30 -0.86 -9.11
C GLY A 134 -1.53 -0.34 -9.87
N GLY A 135 -1.78 -0.85 -11.07
CA GLY A 135 -2.89 -0.46 -11.93
C GLY A 135 -4.17 -1.32 -11.80
N ILE A 136 -4.23 -2.26 -10.83
CA ILE A 136 -5.39 -3.17 -10.68
C ILE A 136 -6.69 -2.43 -10.31
N TRP A 137 -6.56 -1.19 -9.78
CA TRP A 137 -7.68 -0.32 -9.47
C TRP A 137 -8.59 -0.04 -10.66
N THR A 138 -8.08 -0.12 -11.90
CA THR A 138 -8.89 0.11 -13.11
C THR A 138 -10.04 -0.88 -13.18
N SER A 139 -9.82 -2.17 -12.93
CA SER A 139 -10.87 -3.18 -12.90
C SER A 139 -11.88 -2.97 -11.76
N ALA A 140 -11.41 -2.49 -10.60
CA ALA A 140 -12.32 -2.16 -9.49
C ALA A 140 -13.16 -0.92 -9.81
N LEU A 141 -12.58 0.09 -10.47
CA LEU A 141 -13.28 1.30 -10.88
C LEU A 141 -14.33 1.02 -11.96
N ASP A 142 -13.95 0.30 -13.03
CA ASP A 142 -14.88 -0.05 -14.11
C ASP A 142 -16.14 -0.75 -13.55
N ALA A 143 -15.95 -1.67 -12.62
CA ALA A 143 -17.06 -2.35 -11.96
C ALA A 143 -17.85 -1.42 -11.00
N ALA A 144 -17.16 -0.56 -10.24
CA ALA A 144 -17.79 0.38 -9.31
C ALA A 144 -18.68 1.41 -10.02
N GLU A 145 -18.29 1.84 -11.22
CA GLU A 145 -19.08 2.80 -12.01
C GLU A 145 -20.47 2.25 -12.39
N THR A 146 -20.56 0.94 -12.66
CA THR A 146 -21.83 0.29 -13.05
C THR A 146 -22.72 -0.06 -11.88
N HIS A 147 -22.19 -0.13 -10.65
CA HIS A 147 -22.89 -0.60 -9.46
C HIS A 147 -22.96 0.42 -8.30
N ASP A 148 -22.61 1.67 -8.56
CA ASP A 148 -22.53 2.73 -7.54
C ASP A 148 -21.57 2.41 -6.37
N GLY A 149 -20.54 1.63 -6.64
CA GLY A 149 -19.54 1.23 -5.67
C GLY A 149 -18.48 2.30 -5.38
N LYS A 150 -17.67 2.06 -4.36
CA LYS A 150 -16.50 2.87 -4.01
C LYS A 150 -15.22 2.05 -4.12
N VAL A 151 -14.10 2.76 -4.30
CA VAL A 151 -12.76 2.16 -4.39
C VAL A 151 -11.83 2.84 -3.40
N ILE A 152 -11.00 2.05 -2.72
CA ILE A 152 -9.86 2.55 -1.95
C ILE A 152 -8.60 2.33 -2.80
N GLY A 153 -7.84 3.40 -3.00
CA GLY A 153 -6.56 3.38 -3.72
C GLY A 153 -5.38 2.93 -2.86
N VAL A 154 -4.20 2.82 -3.46
CA VAL A 154 -2.98 2.35 -2.79
C VAL A 154 -1.74 3.16 -3.18
N ASP A 155 -0.72 3.15 -2.33
CA ASP A 155 0.61 3.72 -2.44
C ASP A 155 0.64 5.25 -2.45
N VAL A 156 -0.14 5.87 -3.31
CA VAL A 156 -0.27 7.33 -3.45
C VAL A 156 -1.75 7.72 -3.41
N ASP A 157 -2.04 8.99 -3.21
CA ASP A 157 -3.41 9.45 -3.40
C ASP A 157 -3.86 9.24 -4.86
N GLN A 158 -4.83 8.34 -5.04
CA GLN A 158 -5.37 7.99 -6.35
C GLN A 158 -6.68 8.71 -6.69
N ARG A 159 -7.10 9.67 -5.86
CA ARG A 159 -8.34 10.46 -6.10
C ARG A 159 -8.39 11.06 -7.50
N SER A 160 -7.28 11.62 -7.97
CA SER A 160 -7.19 12.23 -9.32
C SER A 160 -7.40 11.23 -10.46
N LYS A 161 -7.21 9.93 -10.22
CA LYS A 161 -7.38 8.86 -11.20
C LYS A 161 -8.73 8.15 -11.07
N ILE A 162 -9.15 7.87 -9.85
CA ILE A 162 -10.38 7.12 -9.53
C ILE A 162 -11.60 8.06 -9.53
N GLY A 163 -11.39 9.35 -9.34
CA GLY A 163 -12.48 10.33 -9.30
C GLY A 163 -13.35 10.21 -8.06
N GLU A 164 -14.63 10.52 -8.20
CA GLU A 164 -15.61 10.53 -7.09
C GLU A 164 -15.89 9.16 -6.48
N ARG A 165 -15.49 8.08 -7.17
CA ARG A 165 -15.58 6.72 -6.62
C ARG A 165 -14.48 6.41 -5.61
N CYS A 166 -13.43 7.25 -5.52
CA CYS A 166 -12.38 7.10 -4.54
C CYS A 166 -12.89 7.46 -3.14
N LEU A 167 -12.92 6.48 -2.24
CA LEU A 167 -13.24 6.73 -0.83
C LEU A 167 -12.04 7.35 -0.10
N THR A 168 -10.89 6.76 -0.29
CA THR A 168 -9.58 7.20 0.22
C THR A 168 -8.46 6.43 -0.49
N SER A 169 -7.21 6.63 -0.06
CA SER A 169 -6.06 5.84 -0.52
C SER A 169 -5.17 5.47 0.67
N ALA A 170 -4.81 4.20 0.76
CA ALA A 170 -3.84 3.72 1.75
C ALA A 170 -2.43 4.03 1.24
N MET A 171 -1.81 5.09 1.76
CA MET A 171 -0.59 5.69 1.19
C MET A 171 0.69 5.20 1.85
N LYS A 172 1.76 5.20 1.05
CA LYS A 172 3.17 5.14 1.48
C LYS A 172 3.86 6.45 1.14
N GLY A 173 4.62 7.01 2.08
CA GLY A 173 5.41 8.23 1.91
C GLY A 173 6.68 8.01 1.08
N LEU A 174 6.54 7.46 -0.13
CA LEU A 174 7.66 7.21 -1.04
C LEU A 174 8.49 8.47 -1.30
N PRO A 175 7.88 9.65 -1.61
CA PRO A 175 8.64 10.88 -1.79
C PRO A 175 9.39 11.30 -0.53
N SER A 176 8.78 11.18 0.65
CA SER A 176 9.41 11.52 1.93
C SER A 176 10.63 10.64 2.21
N ALA A 177 10.50 9.31 1.98
CA ALA A 177 11.61 8.37 2.16
C ALA A 177 12.78 8.67 1.21
N ILE A 178 12.48 8.96 -0.07
CA ILE A 178 13.50 9.29 -1.07
C ILE A 178 14.19 10.61 -0.72
N ASN A 179 13.42 11.66 -0.42
CA ASN A 179 13.96 12.99 -0.11
C ASN A 179 14.84 12.93 1.14
N ASN A 180 14.40 12.30 2.20
CA ASN A 180 15.19 12.17 3.42
C ASN A 180 16.51 11.41 3.20
N ALA A 181 16.50 10.37 2.38
CA ALA A 181 17.72 9.64 2.03
C ALA A 181 18.66 10.49 1.15
N LEU A 182 18.14 11.26 0.20
CA LEU A 182 18.92 12.19 -0.62
C LEU A 182 19.46 13.36 0.21
N ASP A 183 18.68 13.93 1.10
CA ASP A 183 19.13 14.99 2.00
C ASP A 183 20.28 14.51 2.89
N SER A 184 20.19 13.29 3.43
CA SER A 184 21.28 12.67 4.18
C SER A 184 22.54 12.51 3.31
N TYR A 185 22.39 12.08 2.06
CA TYR A 185 23.49 11.94 1.12
C TYR A 185 24.18 13.28 0.79
N PHE A 186 23.39 14.29 0.40
CA PHE A 186 23.94 15.60 0.00
C PHE A 186 24.47 16.42 1.18
N SER A 187 24.00 16.15 2.39
CA SER A 187 24.52 16.76 3.62
C SER A 187 25.80 16.08 4.14
N GLY A 188 26.26 15.01 3.51
CA GLY A 188 27.45 14.25 3.93
C GLY A 188 27.21 13.30 5.10
N ASN A 189 25.95 13.06 5.47
CA ASN A 189 25.54 12.23 6.61
C ASN A 189 25.12 10.81 6.21
N PHE A 190 25.34 10.42 4.96
CA PHE A 190 24.90 9.11 4.45
C PHE A 190 25.48 7.93 5.25
N SER A 191 26.62 8.13 5.93
CA SER A 191 27.22 7.09 6.79
C SER A 191 26.29 6.61 7.92
N GLU A 192 25.27 7.39 8.29
CA GLU A 192 24.26 7.01 9.28
C GLU A 192 23.20 6.06 8.70
N LEU A 193 22.96 6.14 7.39
CA LEU A 193 22.02 5.28 6.66
C LEU A 193 22.72 4.09 5.98
N GLY A 194 23.95 4.28 5.50
CA GLY A 194 24.68 3.29 4.75
C GLY A 194 24.92 1.99 5.51
N GLY A 195 24.52 0.88 4.90
CA GLY A 195 24.56 -0.46 5.50
C GLY A 195 23.32 -0.78 6.35
N THR A 196 22.26 0.03 6.29
CA THR A 196 21.04 -0.17 7.08
C THR A 196 19.82 -0.49 6.24
N ALA A 197 18.90 -1.21 6.84
CA ALA A 197 17.54 -1.44 6.36
C ALA A 197 16.55 -0.85 7.37
N GLN A 198 15.65 0.00 6.90
CA GLN A 198 14.62 0.59 7.76
C GLN A 198 13.24 0.12 7.33
N GLN A 199 12.35 -0.04 8.31
CA GLN A 199 10.92 -0.23 8.08
C GLN A 199 10.21 1.00 8.66
N LEU A 200 9.59 1.78 7.76
CA LEU A 200 9.06 3.11 8.04
C LEU A 200 7.55 3.04 8.29
N GLY A 201 7.11 3.56 9.42
CA GLY A 201 5.72 3.56 9.82
C GLY A 201 5.27 4.90 10.39
N LEU A 202 4.08 4.93 10.99
CA LEU A 202 3.48 6.13 11.59
C LEU A 202 4.37 6.78 12.66
N LYS A 203 5.13 5.97 13.41
CA LYS A 203 6.03 6.47 14.47
C LYS A 203 7.26 7.21 13.93
N ASP A 204 7.60 6.98 12.67
CA ASP A 204 8.85 7.48 12.08
C ASP A 204 8.64 8.80 11.33
N GLY A 205 7.40 9.21 11.11
CA GLY A 205 7.01 10.43 10.42
C GLY A 205 5.91 10.21 9.37
N ASP A 206 5.90 11.05 8.35
CA ASP A 206 4.90 11.02 7.28
C ASP A 206 5.23 9.94 6.20
N TYR A 207 5.24 8.66 6.64
CA TYR A 207 5.55 7.54 5.77
C TYR A 207 4.38 6.61 5.50
N ILE A 208 3.34 6.68 6.33
CA ILE A 208 2.14 5.86 6.22
C ILE A 208 0.94 6.75 6.55
N GLY A 209 -0.18 6.58 5.86
CA GLY A 209 -1.40 7.31 6.20
C GLY A 209 -2.50 7.20 5.17
N LEU A 210 -3.51 8.02 5.36
CA LEU A 210 -4.55 8.33 4.39
C LEU A 210 -4.40 9.79 3.96
N PRO A 211 -4.91 10.21 2.78
CA PRO A 211 -5.01 11.62 2.44
C PRO A 211 -5.80 12.37 3.50
N THR A 212 -5.37 13.59 3.84
CA THR A 212 -6.01 14.43 4.86
C THR A 212 -6.58 15.73 4.28
N ASP A 213 -6.36 15.99 3.00
CA ASP A 213 -6.96 17.14 2.35
C ASP A 213 -8.42 16.87 1.97
N SER A 214 -9.23 17.94 1.94
CA SER A 214 -10.68 17.84 1.73
C SER A 214 -11.07 17.36 0.33
N GLU A 215 -10.20 17.49 -0.66
CA GLU A 215 -10.47 17.06 -2.04
C GLU A 215 -10.30 15.55 -2.19
N SER A 216 -9.41 14.96 -1.40
CA SER A 216 -9.12 13.53 -1.39
C SER A 216 -9.92 12.74 -0.35
N TRP A 217 -10.67 13.42 0.50
CA TRP A 217 -11.49 12.83 1.56
C TRP A 217 -12.86 12.43 1.01
N GLY A 218 -13.06 11.15 0.76
CA GLY A 218 -14.30 10.61 0.20
C GLY A 218 -15.31 10.10 1.23
N PHE A 219 -14.98 10.18 2.52
CA PHE A 219 -15.86 9.78 3.62
C PHE A 219 -16.98 10.79 3.85
N THR A 220 -18.13 10.31 4.31
CA THR A 220 -19.34 11.13 4.50
C THR A 220 -19.66 11.38 5.97
N THR A 221 -19.38 10.44 6.84
CA THR A 221 -19.69 10.51 8.28
C THR A 221 -18.46 10.42 9.16
N PHE A 222 -17.41 9.76 8.69
CA PHE A 222 -16.14 9.70 9.39
C PHE A 222 -15.34 10.99 9.14
N THR A 223 -14.98 11.70 10.21
CA THR A 223 -14.25 12.98 10.17
C THR A 223 -13.02 12.95 11.08
#